data_4b11ea4dc396b83e8439308a38b0248b
#
_entry.id   4b11ea4dc396b83e8439308a38b0248b
#
_cell.length_a   1.000
_cell.length_b   1.000
_cell.length_c   1.000
_cell.angle_alpha   90.00
_cell.angle_beta   90.00
_cell.angle_gamma   90.00
#
_symmetry.space_group_name_H-M   'P 1'
#
loop_
_entity.id
_entity.type
_entity.pdbx_description
1 polymer ?
#
loop_
_entity_poly.entity_id
_entity_poly.type
_entity_poly.pdbx_seq_one_letter_code
_entity_poly.pdbx_strand_id
1 'polypeptide(L)'
;YTDYDAFLETKPDCVIFMLKYGAALPFAEKAMEHGIPVLCETPPAETVEELNAWYQAKEKYNGKVQIAEQYCFQPYYQALIRMIEDGKLGTISNLDLSQAHDYHGMSVMRRLLGVGMENCKITARTYEFPVNYHCGREGLHKGDKTVTDTRKRAEFVFPNGKVGFFDFACEQYFNY
;
A
#
# COMPACT_ATOMS: atom_id res chain seq x y z
N TYR A 1 -27.86 4.20 -6.91
CA TYR A 1 -28.25 2.84 -7.27
C TYR A 1 -28.16 1.96 -6.05
N THR A 2 -29.18 1.11 -5.86
CA THR A 2 -29.22 0.06 -4.82
C THR A 2 -28.95 -1.33 -5.42
N ASP A 3 -28.91 -1.42 -6.75
CA ASP A 3 -28.61 -2.60 -7.54
C ASP A 3 -27.32 -2.35 -8.36
N TYR A 4 -26.32 -3.18 -8.11
CA TYR A 4 -25.02 -3.04 -8.75
C TYR A 4 -25.05 -3.43 -10.24
N ASP A 5 -25.81 -4.46 -10.60
CA ASP A 5 -25.92 -4.90 -11.99
C ASP A 5 -26.63 -3.82 -12.84
N ALA A 6 -27.72 -3.23 -12.31
CA ALA A 6 -28.38 -2.09 -12.95
C ALA A 6 -27.47 -0.85 -13.06
N PHE A 7 -26.53 -0.66 -12.10
CA PHE A 7 -25.52 0.38 -12.22
C PHE A 7 -24.54 0.10 -13.35
N LEU A 8 -24.04 -1.14 -13.50
CA LEU A 8 -23.11 -1.49 -14.57
C LEU A 8 -23.72 -1.33 -15.97
N GLU A 9 -25.03 -1.58 -16.13
CA GLU A 9 -25.76 -1.35 -17.40
C GLU A 9 -25.74 0.13 -17.85
N THR A 10 -25.50 1.07 -16.93
CA THR A 10 -25.31 2.49 -17.30
C THR A 10 -23.97 2.76 -17.97
N LYS A 11 -23.07 1.78 -18.02
CA LYS A 11 -21.74 1.85 -18.63
C LYS A 11 -20.90 3.01 -18.12
N PRO A 12 -20.64 3.08 -16.80
CA PRO A 12 -19.79 4.13 -16.25
C PRO A 12 -18.38 4.05 -16.85
N ASP A 13 -17.67 5.17 -16.92
CA ASP A 13 -16.29 5.23 -17.44
C ASP A 13 -15.31 4.44 -16.58
N CYS A 14 -15.56 4.35 -15.28
CA CYS A 14 -14.81 3.52 -14.33
C CYS A 14 -15.64 3.27 -13.06
N VAL A 15 -15.21 2.27 -12.27
CA VAL A 15 -15.76 2.02 -10.93
C VAL A 15 -14.65 2.14 -9.90
N ILE A 16 -14.91 2.87 -8.82
CA ILE A 16 -13.99 3.00 -7.67
C ILE A 16 -14.57 2.21 -6.51
N PHE A 17 -13.80 1.23 -6.02
CA PHE A 17 -14.17 0.42 -4.86
C PHE A 17 -13.47 0.92 -3.60
N MET A 18 -14.24 1.32 -2.61
CA MET A 18 -13.80 1.67 -1.24
C MET A 18 -14.52 0.75 -0.26
N LEU A 19 -14.29 -0.54 -0.38
CA LEU A 19 -14.95 -1.58 0.40
C LEU A 19 -14.02 -2.15 1.47
N LYS A 20 -14.61 -2.87 2.43
CA LYS A 20 -13.82 -3.63 3.40
C LYS A 20 -12.91 -4.65 2.67
N TYR A 21 -11.77 -4.95 3.27
CA TYR A 21 -10.79 -5.92 2.77
C TYR A 21 -11.43 -7.22 2.27
N GLY A 22 -10.98 -7.72 1.14
CA GLY A 22 -11.47 -8.94 0.51
C GLY A 22 -12.87 -8.84 -0.13
N ALA A 23 -13.65 -7.78 0.13
CA ALA A 23 -15.03 -7.70 -0.37
C ALA A 23 -15.13 -7.18 -1.82
N ALA A 24 -14.07 -6.58 -2.37
CA ALA A 24 -14.17 -5.88 -3.66
C ALA A 24 -14.09 -6.81 -4.88
N LEU A 25 -13.39 -7.93 -4.79
CA LEU A 25 -13.12 -8.80 -5.95
C LEU A 25 -14.38 -9.26 -6.70
N PRO A 26 -15.44 -9.78 -6.05
CA PRO A 26 -16.64 -10.23 -6.79
C PRO A 26 -17.33 -9.12 -7.58
N PHE A 27 -17.31 -7.89 -7.06
CA PHE A 27 -17.87 -6.73 -7.76
C PHE A 27 -16.94 -6.25 -8.88
N ALA A 28 -15.63 -6.30 -8.64
CA ALA A 28 -14.62 -5.95 -9.63
C ALA A 28 -14.64 -6.91 -10.84
N GLU A 29 -14.85 -8.21 -10.60
CA GLU A 29 -15.02 -9.21 -11.65
C GLU A 29 -16.18 -8.85 -12.59
N LYS A 30 -17.35 -8.50 -12.03
CA LYS A 30 -18.52 -8.07 -12.80
C LYS A 30 -18.21 -6.80 -13.63
N ALA A 31 -17.53 -5.80 -13.03
CA ALA A 31 -17.13 -4.61 -13.77
C ALA A 31 -16.17 -4.94 -14.93
N MET A 32 -15.17 -5.80 -14.68
CA MET A 32 -14.24 -6.24 -15.71
C MET A 32 -14.93 -7.04 -16.83
N GLU A 33 -15.92 -7.88 -16.51
CA GLU A 33 -16.74 -8.61 -17.48
C GLU A 33 -17.48 -7.66 -18.41
N HIS A 34 -17.93 -6.51 -17.92
CA HIS A 34 -18.55 -5.43 -18.72
C HIS A 34 -17.50 -4.53 -19.41
N GLY A 35 -16.20 -4.82 -19.29
CA GLY A 35 -15.12 -4.00 -19.86
C GLY A 35 -14.91 -2.67 -19.15
N ILE A 36 -15.44 -2.50 -17.94
CA ILE A 36 -15.37 -1.25 -17.18
C ILE A 36 -14.09 -1.24 -16.35
N PRO A 37 -13.26 -0.18 -16.45
CA PRO A 37 -12.06 -0.02 -15.63
C PRO A 37 -12.35 0.04 -14.13
N VAL A 38 -11.47 -0.53 -13.33
CA VAL A 38 -11.58 -0.63 -11.87
C VAL A 38 -10.42 0.07 -11.18
N LEU A 39 -10.74 0.93 -10.22
CA LEU A 39 -9.81 1.43 -9.20
C LEU A 39 -10.24 0.86 -7.85
N CYS A 40 -9.36 0.13 -7.16
CA CYS A 40 -9.67 -0.47 -5.87
C CYS A 40 -8.80 0.12 -4.77
N GLU A 41 -9.42 0.47 -3.64
CA GLU A 41 -8.72 0.93 -2.43
C GLU A 41 -7.80 -0.16 -1.87
N THR A 42 -6.76 0.28 -1.20
CA THR A 42 -5.75 -0.56 -0.57
C THR A 42 -6.19 -1.07 0.81
N PRO A 43 -5.79 -2.30 1.17
CA PRO A 43 -5.24 -3.36 0.33
C PRO A 43 -6.36 -4.08 -0.44
N PRO A 44 -6.11 -4.55 -1.67
CA PRO A 44 -7.12 -5.28 -2.44
C PRO A 44 -7.37 -6.68 -1.90
N ALA A 45 -6.43 -7.23 -1.14
CA ALA A 45 -6.41 -8.59 -0.63
C ALA A 45 -5.64 -8.66 0.70
N GLU A 46 -5.99 -9.64 1.55
CA GLU A 46 -5.29 -9.92 2.81
C GLU A 46 -4.31 -11.09 2.68
N THR A 47 -4.51 -11.95 1.68
CA THR A 47 -3.67 -13.14 1.44
C THR A 47 -3.11 -13.16 0.01
N VAL A 48 -2.08 -13.98 -0.20
CA VAL A 48 -1.48 -14.21 -1.53
C VAL A 48 -2.49 -14.90 -2.45
N GLU A 49 -3.30 -15.80 -1.91
CA GLU A 49 -4.35 -16.52 -2.65
C GLU A 49 -5.40 -15.55 -3.19
N GLU A 50 -5.86 -14.61 -2.38
CA GLU A 50 -6.79 -13.56 -2.81
C GLU A 50 -6.15 -12.63 -3.85
N LEU A 51 -4.88 -12.27 -3.68
CA LEU A 51 -4.16 -11.45 -4.65
C LEU A 51 -4.01 -12.19 -6.00
N ASN A 52 -3.74 -13.50 -5.97
CA ASN A 52 -3.73 -14.32 -7.16
C ASN A 52 -5.10 -14.39 -7.84
N ALA A 53 -6.19 -14.44 -7.06
CA ALA A 53 -7.54 -14.39 -7.62
C ALA A 53 -7.82 -13.07 -8.36
N TRP A 54 -7.38 -11.93 -7.82
CA TRP A 54 -7.42 -10.65 -8.53
C TRP A 54 -6.66 -10.68 -9.85
N TYR A 55 -5.44 -11.25 -9.84
CA TYR A 55 -4.63 -11.38 -11.05
C TYR A 55 -5.32 -12.27 -12.09
N GLN A 56 -5.86 -13.42 -11.67
CA GLN A 56 -6.58 -14.34 -12.56
C GLN A 56 -7.84 -13.70 -13.15
N ALA A 57 -8.60 -12.96 -12.36
CA ALA A 57 -9.77 -12.22 -12.83
C ALA A 57 -9.38 -11.16 -13.87
N LYS A 58 -8.31 -10.40 -13.59
CA LYS A 58 -7.76 -9.41 -14.54
C LYS A 58 -7.37 -10.06 -15.87
N GLU A 59 -6.66 -11.19 -15.85
CA GLU A 59 -6.26 -11.89 -17.08
C GLU A 59 -7.48 -12.47 -17.81
N LYS A 60 -8.40 -13.10 -17.09
CA LYS A 60 -9.62 -13.73 -17.66
C LYS A 60 -10.46 -12.74 -18.46
N TYR A 61 -10.66 -11.54 -17.94
CA TYR A 61 -11.51 -10.52 -18.56
C TYR A 61 -10.74 -9.47 -19.35
N ASN A 62 -9.40 -9.60 -19.47
CA ASN A 62 -8.52 -8.54 -19.99
C ASN A 62 -8.82 -7.20 -19.29
N GLY A 63 -9.02 -7.26 -17.97
CA GLY A 63 -9.52 -6.17 -17.15
C GLY A 63 -8.49 -5.07 -16.94
N LYS A 64 -8.95 -3.83 -16.94
CA LYS A 64 -8.16 -2.66 -16.55
C LYS A 64 -8.34 -2.44 -15.06
N VAL A 65 -7.36 -2.87 -14.26
CA VAL A 65 -7.40 -2.74 -12.79
C VAL A 65 -6.20 -1.95 -12.32
N GLN A 66 -6.46 -0.97 -11.45
CA GLN A 66 -5.45 -0.24 -10.70
C GLN A 66 -5.77 -0.32 -9.20
N ILE A 67 -4.77 -0.61 -8.40
CA ILE A 67 -4.87 -0.48 -6.94
C ILE A 67 -4.45 0.94 -6.55
N ALA A 68 -5.22 1.56 -5.65
CA ALA A 68 -5.06 2.96 -5.26
C ALA A 68 -3.89 3.17 -4.27
N GLU A 69 -2.72 2.59 -4.56
CA GLU A 69 -1.50 2.82 -3.80
C GLU A 69 -0.92 4.20 -4.17
N GLN A 70 -1.17 5.18 -3.32
CA GLN A 70 -0.95 6.59 -3.64
C GLN A 70 0.35 7.19 -3.11
N TYR A 71 1.05 6.54 -2.17
CA TYR A 71 2.20 7.15 -1.50
C TYR A 71 3.29 7.62 -2.46
N CYS A 72 3.65 6.80 -3.43
CA CYS A 72 4.64 7.17 -4.43
C CYS A 72 4.24 8.38 -5.30
N PHE A 73 2.95 8.76 -5.32
CA PHE A 73 2.45 9.91 -6.08
C PHE A 73 2.40 11.20 -5.26
N GLN A 74 2.68 11.15 -3.97
CA GLN A 74 2.75 12.35 -3.14
C GLN A 74 3.91 13.25 -3.60
N PRO A 75 3.76 14.58 -3.57
CA PRO A 75 4.72 15.52 -4.18
C PRO A 75 6.16 15.34 -3.72
N TYR A 76 6.39 15.08 -2.44
CA TYR A 76 7.73 14.90 -1.90
C TYR A 76 8.38 13.59 -2.36
N TYR A 77 7.63 12.48 -2.47
CA TYR A 77 8.14 11.25 -3.04
C TYR A 77 8.40 11.39 -4.54
N GLN A 78 7.53 12.09 -5.27
CA GLN A 78 7.76 12.39 -6.68
C GLN A 78 9.02 13.24 -6.89
N ALA A 79 9.28 14.22 -6.03
CA ALA A 79 10.51 15.00 -6.08
C ALA A 79 11.75 14.11 -5.86
N LEU A 80 11.71 13.24 -4.85
CA LEU A 80 12.79 12.29 -4.54
C LEU A 80 13.02 11.29 -5.68
N ILE A 81 11.94 10.72 -6.23
CA ILE A 81 12.02 9.80 -7.38
C ILE A 81 12.68 10.49 -8.57
N ARG A 82 12.30 11.72 -8.90
CA ARG A 82 12.95 12.50 -9.99
C ARG A 82 14.43 12.74 -9.73
N MET A 83 14.81 13.06 -8.49
CA MET A 83 16.24 13.23 -8.14
C MET A 83 17.05 11.94 -8.35
N ILE A 84 16.43 10.78 -8.06
CA ILE A 84 17.04 9.47 -8.31
C ILE A 84 17.16 9.21 -9.83
N GLU A 85 16.08 9.42 -10.57
CA GLU A 85 16.00 9.22 -12.02
C GLU A 85 16.97 10.13 -12.79
N ASP A 86 17.14 11.38 -12.32
CA ASP A 86 18.11 12.34 -12.85
C ASP A 86 19.57 12.02 -12.44
N GLY A 87 19.81 10.97 -11.66
CA GLY A 87 21.15 10.58 -11.19
C GLY A 87 21.77 11.50 -10.14
N LYS A 88 21.00 12.46 -9.60
CA LYS A 88 21.53 13.45 -8.63
C LYS A 88 21.97 12.83 -7.30
N LEU A 89 21.41 11.67 -6.96
CA LEU A 89 21.75 10.94 -5.74
C LEU A 89 22.68 9.73 -6.01
N GLY A 90 23.12 9.57 -7.26
CA GLY A 90 23.89 8.40 -7.68
C GLY A 90 23.08 7.10 -7.60
N THR A 91 23.78 5.98 -7.48
CA THR A 91 23.13 4.67 -7.31
C THR A 91 22.65 4.49 -5.87
N ILE A 92 21.34 4.30 -5.69
CA ILE A 92 20.78 4.04 -4.37
C ILE A 92 21.12 2.61 -3.96
N SER A 93 21.89 2.45 -2.91
CA SER A 93 22.30 1.16 -2.35
C SER A 93 21.49 0.73 -1.14
N ASN A 94 21.00 1.69 -0.36
CA ASN A 94 20.16 1.41 0.80
C ASN A 94 19.14 2.53 1.03
N LEU A 95 18.11 2.21 1.81
CA LEU A 95 17.06 3.12 2.22
C LEU A 95 16.61 2.77 3.63
N ASP A 96 16.47 3.77 4.48
CA ASP A 96 15.79 3.67 5.77
C ASP A 96 14.43 4.39 5.68
N LEU A 97 13.34 3.67 5.98
CA LEU A 97 11.98 4.17 5.85
C LEU A 97 11.21 4.01 7.16
N SER A 98 10.68 5.13 7.66
CA SER A 98 9.89 5.18 8.90
C SER A 98 8.59 5.98 8.75
N GLN A 99 8.02 6.08 7.56
CA GLN A 99 6.89 6.99 7.35
C GLN A 99 5.56 6.30 7.01
N ALA A 100 5.57 5.25 6.23
CA ALA A 100 4.36 4.58 5.75
C ALA A 100 4.24 3.19 6.35
N HIS A 101 3.03 2.79 6.77
CA HIS A 101 2.84 1.48 7.37
C HIS A 101 2.81 0.34 6.33
N ASP A 102 3.23 -0.83 6.75
CA ASP A 102 3.13 -2.13 6.06
C ASP A 102 3.33 -2.04 4.51
N TYR A 103 2.31 -2.37 3.72
CA TYR A 103 2.39 -2.43 2.25
C TYR A 103 2.66 -1.07 1.60
N HIS A 104 2.21 0.03 2.18
CA HIS A 104 2.58 1.38 1.72
C HIS A 104 4.07 1.63 1.85
N GLY A 105 4.67 1.25 2.99
CA GLY A 105 6.11 1.32 3.20
C GLY A 105 6.87 0.47 2.19
N MET A 106 6.38 -0.74 1.91
CA MET A 106 7.00 -1.63 0.92
C MET A 106 6.90 -1.07 -0.50
N SER A 107 5.78 -0.45 -0.87
CA SER A 107 5.59 0.21 -2.16
C SER A 107 6.61 1.33 -2.37
N VAL A 108 6.74 2.22 -1.39
CA VAL A 108 7.71 3.33 -1.42
C VAL A 108 9.15 2.80 -1.45
N MET A 109 9.49 1.85 -0.57
CA MET A 109 10.83 1.27 -0.50
C MET A 109 11.26 0.68 -1.84
N ARG A 110 10.41 -0.12 -2.48
CA ARG A 110 10.69 -0.75 -3.77
C ARG A 110 10.91 0.29 -4.88
N ARG A 111 10.09 1.34 -4.89
CA ARG A 111 10.19 2.42 -5.87
C ARG A 111 11.49 3.21 -5.72
N LEU A 112 11.85 3.57 -4.49
CA LEU A 112 13.05 4.37 -4.23
C LEU A 112 14.35 3.57 -4.38
N LEU A 113 14.36 2.29 -3.99
CA LEU A 113 15.51 1.41 -4.23
C LEU A 113 15.64 1.01 -5.71
N GLY A 114 14.60 1.20 -6.51
CA GLY A 114 14.56 0.74 -7.90
C GLY A 114 14.66 -0.79 -7.99
N VAL A 115 13.98 -1.50 -7.06
CA VAL A 115 13.83 -2.96 -7.09
C VAL A 115 12.44 -3.29 -7.62
N GLY A 116 12.36 -4.25 -8.51
CA GLY A 116 11.13 -4.68 -9.13
C GLY A 116 10.40 -5.76 -8.31
N MET A 117 10.17 -6.91 -8.91
CA MET A 117 9.49 -8.07 -8.30
C MET A 117 10.48 -9.12 -7.76
N GLU A 118 11.73 -8.72 -7.55
CA GLU A 118 12.76 -9.60 -7.01
C GLU A 118 12.41 -10.11 -5.62
N ASN A 119 12.75 -11.34 -5.35
CA ASN A 119 12.72 -11.89 -4.00
C ASN A 119 13.74 -11.18 -3.11
N CYS A 120 13.50 -11.17 -1.81
CA CYS A 120 14.46 -10.66 -0.83
C CYS A 120 14.49 -11.55 0.40
N LYS A 121 15.60 -11.48 1.15
CA LYS A 121 15.68 -12.04 2.48
C LYS A 121 15.16 -11.03 3.47
N ILE A 122 14.21 -11.43 4.32
CA ILE A 122 13.60 -10.55 5.33
C ILE A 122 14.01 -11.02 6.71
N THR A 123 14.50 -10.08 7.54
CA THR A 123 14.68 -10.26 8.96
C THR A 123 13.84 -9.21 9.68
N ALA A 124 12.90 -9.63 10.51
CA ALA A 124 11.96 -8.71 11.16
C ALA A 124 11.80 -9.02 12.65
N ARG A 125 11.50 -7.96 13.42
CA ARG A 125 11.15 -8.05 14.84
C ARG A 125 10.03 -7.07 15.16
N THR A 126 9.20 -7.47 16.12
CA THR A 126 8.14 -6.65 16.68
C THR A 126 8.46 -6.37 18.14
N TYR A 127 8.19 -5.14 18.57
CA TYR A 127 8.40 -4.69 19.94
C TYR A 127 7.11 -4.01 20.42
N GLU A 128 6.85 -4.09 21.73
CA GLU A 128 5.72 -3.42 22.38
C GLU A 128 6.24 -2.44 23.42
N PHE A 129 5.64 -1.24 23.46
CA PHE A 129 6.00 -0.18 24.39
C PHE A 129 4.75 0.50 24.92
N PRO A 130 4.75 0.93 26.18
CA PRO A 130 3.76 1.89 26.66
C PRO A 130 4.07 3.27 26.06
N VAL A 131 3.08 3.88 25.43
CA VAL A 131 3.16 5.24 24.88
C VAL A 131 1.96 6.06 25.29
N ASN A 132 2.11 7.37 25.35
CA ASN A 132 0.97 8.26 25.54
C ASN A 132 0.19 8.37 24.23
N TYR A 133 -1.08 7.99 24.28
CA TYR A 133 -1.99 8.17 23.15
C TYR A 133 -2.29 9.65 22.95
N HIS A 134 -2.05 10.19 21.77
CA HIS A 134 -2.18 11.62 21.53
C HIS A 134 -3.07 12.00 20.36
N CYS A 135 -3.22 11.16 19.38
CA CYS A 135 -4.14 11.40 18.27
C CYS A 135 -4.68 10.10 17.66
N GLY A 136 -5.80 10.22 16.98
CA GLY A 136 -6.45 9.14 16.26
C GLY A 136 -7.35 9.73 15.18
N ARG A 137 -8.18 8.90 14.57
CA ARG A 137 -9.14 9.37 13.54
C ARG A 137 -10.10 10.45 14.04
N GLU A 138 -10.32 10.52 15.34
CA GLU A 138 -11.18 11.50 16.00
C GLU A 138 -10.45 12.81 16.35
N GLY A 139 -9.17 12.92 15.98
CA GLY A 139 -8.32 14.06 16.29
C GLY A 139 -7.46 13.88 17.54
N LEU A 140 -7.00 15.00 18.09
CA LEU A 140 -6.14 14.99 19.27
C LEU A 140 -6.89 14.52 20.52
N HIS A 141 -6.32 13.54 21.21
CA HIS A 141 -6.80 13.13 22.53
C HIS A 141 -6.33 14.12 23.60
N LYS A 142 -7.26 14.63 24.40
CA LYS A 142 -6.95 15.51 25.53
C LYS A 142 -6.88 14.69 26.82
N GLY A 143 -5.70 14.55 27.37
CA GLY A 143 -5.47 13.86 28.63
C GLY A 143 -4.40 12.79 28.57
N ASP A 144 -4.03 12.28 29.74
CA ASP A 144 -2.98 11.27 29.88
C ASP A 144 -3.58 9.86 29.74
N LYS A 145 -3.59 9.36 28.51
CA LYS A 145 -3.98 7.98 28.24
C LYS A 145 -2.76 7.21 27.74
N THR A 146 -2.34 6.19 28.49
CA THR A 146 -1.30 5.28 28.07
C THR A 146 -1.92 4.11 27.29
N VAL A 147 -1.34 3.78 26.15
CA VAL A 147 -1.68 2.61 25.34
C VAL A 147 -0.41 1.80 25.07
N THR A 148 -0.57 0.53 24.74
CA THR A 148 0.56 -0.27 24.24
C THR A 148 0.65 -0.08 22.74
N ASP A 149 1.77 0.46 22.27
CA ASP A 149 2.08 0.58 20.84
C ASP A 149 2.96 -0.57 20.37
N THR A 150 2.76 -0.97 19.13
CA THR A 150 3.51 -2.03 18.47
C THR A 150 4.42 -1.44 17.40
N ARG A 151 5.73 -1.60 17.58
CA ARG A 151 6.74 -1.16 16.62
C ARG A 151 7.30 -2.34 15.84
N LYS A 152 7.21 -2.27 14.51
CA LYS A 152 7.78 -3.25 13.59
C LYS A 152 9.10 -2.73 13.05
N ARG A 153 10.16 -3.53 13.13
CA ARG A 153 11.45 -3.26 12.48
C ARG A 153 11.80 -4.42 11.57
N ALA A 154 12.21 -4.11 10.33
CA ALA A 154 12.57 -5.13 9.36
C ALA A 154 13.75 -4.67 8.49
N GLU A 155 14.54 -5.65 8.08
CA GLU A 155 15.60 -5.54 7.09
C GLU A 155 15.25 -6.39 5.88
N PHE A 156 15.40 -5.82 4.68
CA PHE A 156 15.14 -6.44 3.39
C PHE A 156 16.43 -6.45 2.59
N VAL A 157 17.03 -7.62 2.38
CA VAL A 157 18.27 -7.78 1.60
C VAL A 157 17.93 -8.36 0.24
N PHE A 158 18.18 -7.60 -0.82
CA PHE A 158 17.91 -7.98 -2.19
C PHE A 158 19.13 -8.66 -2.86
N PRO A 159 18.93 -9.56 -3.86
CA PRO A 159 20.03 -10.27 -4.52
C PRO A 159 21.06 -9.37 -5.19
N ASN A 160 20.67 -8.17 -5.59
CA ASN A 160 21.54 -7.16 -6.21
C ASN A 160 22.39 -6.37 -5.19
N GLY A 161 22.36 -6.75 -3.90
CA GLY A 161 23.09 -6.13 -2.81
C GLY A 161 22.42 -4.88 -2.20
N LYS A 162 21.26 -4.47 -2.71
CA LYS A 162 20.50 -3.36 -2.11
C LYS A 162 19.84 -3.78 -0.82
N VAL A 163 19.73 -2.85 0.14
CA VAL A 163 19.16 -3.11 1.46
C VAL A 163 18.11 -2.07 1.79
N GLY A 164 16.93 -2.53 2.22
CA GLY A 164 15.89 -1.67 2.79
C GLY A 164 15.77 -1.89 4.29
N PHE A 165 15.63 -0.81 5.05
CA PHE A 165 15.28 -0.85 6.47
C PHE A 165 13.91 -0.24 6.65
N PHE A 166 13.09 -0.91 7.45
CA PHE A 166 11.73 -0.47 7.76
C PHE A 166 11.57 -0.38 9.27
N ASP A 167 11.05 0.74 9.73
CA ASP A 167 10.80 1.00 11.14
C ASP A 167 9.49 1.78 11.28
N PHE A 168 8.45 1.15 11.83
CA PHE A 168 7.14 1.77 11.94
C PHE A 168 6.43 1.38 13.24
N ALA A 169 5.87 2.37 13.91
CA ALA A 169 5.01 2.23 15.07
C ALA A 169 3.57 2.61 14.74
N CYS A 170 2.58 1.87 15.27
CA CYS A 170 1.17 2.08 14.91
C CYS A 170 0.66 3.48 15.28
N GLU A 171 1.05 4.00 16.44
CA GLU A 171 0.70 5.36 16.89
C GLU A 171 1.35 6.45 16.02
N GLN A 172 2.39 6.12 15.25
CA GLN A 172 3.02 7.03 14.30
C GLN A 172 2.11 7.37 13.10
N TYR A 173 1.10 6.54 12.83
CA TYR A 173 0.22 6.68 11.67
C TYR A 173 -0.51 8.02 11.60
N PHE A 174 -0.83 8.61 12.75
CA PHE A 174 -1.55 9.89 12.84
C PHE A 174 -0.65 11.10 13.13
N ASN A 175 0.67 10.90 13.14
CA ASN A 175 1.68 11.94 13.36
C ASN A 175 2.29 12.38 12.03
N TYR A 176 1.62 13.30 11.39
CA TYR A 176 2.14 13.96 10.18
C TYR A 176 2.48 15.41 10.46
#